data_2094ed9160a153c9a1ae863a8077cefd
#
_entry.id   2094ed9160a153c9a1ae863a8077cefd
#
_cell.length_a   1.000
_cell.length_b   1.000
_cell.length_c   1.000
_cell.angle_alpha   90.00
_cell.angle_beta   90.00
_cell.angle_gamma   90.00
#
_symmetry.space_group_name_H-M   'P 1'
#
loop_
_entity.id
_entity.type
_entity.pdbx_description
1 polymer ?
#
loop_
_entity_poly.entity_id
_entity_poly.type
_entity_poly.pdbx_seq_one_letter_code
_entity_poly.pdbx_strand_id
1 'polypeptide(L)'
;MENEGFGRMIGNVIKNGFKRKVPIGMAVFGPIIIMIVLGYMVTIAGTADTVNIGVVNQDQGLGNVNAASSIIEELKGQENVNVISINQNEINNDFKDRSIDAVIVFPENLTKDLAMKKSPEVSLQVEGTDQVKGALVNRAIVNSAMTMAAKSGNTAMPLKISSESFYGEGLSFTNLFIYHIMALVTLLISAIIGLFTVLRDKNSNGFGKMVLSPVKAVAAYIVGLSIFAFITVLMVLAYVIYVMGITIVGDMSSTVLVMLLIALAGVSLGILAAAVTRTEKQALALFGLIIILQVLFGGLFISVARFDYYIQLLSYSLPLTYGLDAMQNVVIRGFGLSDVGTDLIAISAIIIAALVLSIIGLKIGQNKSTIRDMEDKKRQTI
;
A
#
# COMPACT_ATOMS: atom_id res chain seq x y z
N MET A 1 -32.03 23.11 -38.28
CA MET A 1 -30.67 22.80 -38.81
C MET A 1 -29.63 22.46 -37.74
N GLU A 2 -29.72 23.01 -36.53
CA GLU A 2 -28.77 22.69 -35.43
C GLU A 2 -28.96 21.29 -34.84
N ASN A 3 -30.20 20.80 -34.73
CA ASN A 3 -30.52 19.46 -34.19
C ASN A 3 -30.13 18.31 -35.14
N GLU A 4 -30.08 18.51 -36.45
CA GLU A 4 -29.62 17.48 -37.39
C GLU A 4 -28.10 17.31 -37.37
N GLY A 5 -27.34 18.35 -37.04
CA GLY A 5 -25.90 18.29 -36.86
C GLY A 5 -25.48 17.49 -35.62
N PHE A 6 -26.23 17.66 -34.50
CA PHE A 6 -25.98 16.97 -33.24
C PHE A 6 -26.28 15.46 -33.33
N GLY A 7 -27.42 15.08 -33.95
CA GLY A 7 -27.78 13.68 -34.16
C GLY A 7 -26.78 12.93 -35.08
N ARG A 8 -26.29 13.59 -36.14
CA ARG A 8 -25.21 13.03 -36.98
C ARG A 8 -23.89 12.87 -36.24
N MET A 9 -23.56 13.81 -35.38
CA MET A 9 -22.33 13.75 -34.56
C MET A 9 -22.41 12.57 -33.58
N ILE A 10 -23.53 12.36 -32.90
CA ILE A 10 -23.76 11.20 -32.02
C ILE A 10 -23.67 9.91 -32.83
N GLY A 11 -24.33 9.82 -33.98
CA GLY A 11 -24.29 8.64 -34.85
C GLY A 11 -22.85 8.31 -35.32
N ASN A 12 -22.06 9.34 -35.64
CA ASN A 12 -20.65 9.16 -36.01
C ASN A 12 -19.77 8.72 -34.83
N VAL A 13 -20.01 9.25 -33.62
CA VAL A 13 -19.30 8.83 -32.40
C VAL A 13 -19.57 7.36 -32.11
N ILE A 14 -20.86 6.97 -32.14
CA ILE A 14 -21.29 5.59 -31.92
C ILE A 14 -20.68 4.65 -33.00
N LYS A 15 -20.86 4.99 -34.28
CA LYS A 15 -20.36 4.18 -35.41
C LYS A 15 -18.83 4.05 -35.40
N ASN A 16 -18.12 5.13 -35.09
CA ASN A 16 -16.65 5.10 -34.98
C ASN A 16 -16.16 4.40 -33.71
N GLY A 17 -16.90 4.48 -32.61
CA GLY A 17 -16.64 3.71 -31.39
C GLY A 17 -16.75 2.22 -31.64
N PHE A 18 -17.83 1.76 -32.31
CA PHE A 18 -18.00 0.35 -32.67
C PHE A 18 -17.03 -0.17 -33.73
N LYS A 19 -16.52 0.70 -34.62
CA LYS A 19 -15.49 0.29 -35.59
C LYS A 19 -14.10 0.13 -34.99
N ARG A 20 -13.83 0.67 -33.81
CA ARG A 20 -12.54 0.59 -33.12
C ARG A 20 -12.57 -0.56 -32.11
N LYS A 21 -11.72 -1.58 -32.29
CA LYS A 21 -11.63 -2.77 -31.41
C LYS A 21 -11.26 -2.40 -29.96
N VAL A 22 -10.45 -1.38 -29.75
CA VAL A 22 -9.94 -0.99 -28.42
C VAL A 22 -11.02 -0.40 -27.50
N PRO A 23 -11.83 0.60 -27.87
CA PRO A 23 -12.90 1.11 -27.01
C PRO A 23 -13.95 0.05 -26.65
N ILE A 24 -14.32 -0.82 -27.61
CA ILE A 24 -15.26 -1.91 -27.36
C ILE A 24 -14.66 -2.93 -26.40
N GLY A 25 -13.41 -3.33 -26.63
CA GLY A 25 -12.70 -4.22 -25.74
C GLY A 25 -12.64 -3.68 -24.30
N MET A 26 -12.30 -2.41 -24.13
CA MET A 26 -12.27 -1.77 -22.81
C MET A 26 -13.67 -1.64 -22.17
N ALA A 27 -14.71 -1.35 -22.99
CA ALA A 27 -16.07 -1.21 -22.46
C ALA A 27 -16.67 -2.55 -22.03
N VAL A 28 -16.31 -3.66 -22.68
CA VAL A 28 -16.83 -4.99 -22.39
C VAL A 28 -15.97 -5.71 -21.34
N PHE A 29 -14.65 -5.77 -21.56
CA PHE A 29 -13.75 -6.55 -20.72
C PHE A 29 -13.24 -5.78 -19.50
N GLY A 30 -13.12 -4.46 -19.60
CA GLY A 30 -12.65 -3.61 -18.50
C GLY A 30 -13.47 -3.79 -17.23
N PRO A 31 -14.80 -3.62 -17.24
CA PRO A 31 -15.65 -3.82 -16.06
C PRO A 31 -15.59 -5.24 -15.52
N ILE A 32 -15.55 -6.25 -16.41
CA ILE A 32 -15.47 -7.67 -16.01
C ILE A 32 -14.16 -7.95 -15.26
N ILE A 33 -13.02 -7.47 -15.78
CA ILE A 33 -11.72 -7.65 -15.15
C ILE A 33 -11.70 -6.96 -13.78
N ILE A 34 -12.18 -5.72 -13.71
CA ILE A 34 -12.25 -4.96 -12.45
C ILE A 34 -13.14 -5.70 -11.45
N MET A 35 -14.32 -6.20 -11.87
CA MET A 35 -15.22 -6.94 -10.99
C MET A 35 -14.60 -8.24 -10.48
N ILE A 36 -13.88 -8.99 -11.33
CA ILE A 36 -13.16 -10.20 -10.90
C ILE A 36 -12.11 -9.84 -9.84
N VAL A 37 -11.30 -8.81 -10.09
CA VAL A 37 -10.25 -8.39 -9.16
C VAL A 37 -10.82 -7.87 -7.85
N LEU A 38 -11.84 -7.01 -7.90
CA LEU A 38 -12.50 -6.50 -6.69
C LEU A 38 -13.23 -7.62 -5.93
N GLY A 39 -13.89 -8.56 -6.64
CA GLY A 39 -14.51 -9.73 -6.03
C GLY A 39 -13.50 -10.61 -5.31
N TYR A 40 -12.35 -10.87 -5.95
CA TYR A 40 -11.23 -11.58 -5.33
C TYR A 40 -10.70 -10.85 -4.09
N MET A 41 -10.51 -9.52 -4.17
CA MET A 41 -10.07 -8.70 -3.04
C MET A 41 -11.06 -8.75 -1.86
N VAL A 42 -12.36 -8.67 -2.14
CA VAL A 42 -13.41 -8.78 -1.09
C VAL A 42 -13.40 -10.16 -0.45
N THR A 43 -13.19 -11.22 -1.25
CA THR A 43 -13.08 -12.60 -0.73
C THR A 43 -11.88 -12.75 0.20
N ILE A 44 -10.71 -12.23 -0.18
CA ILE A 44 -9.50 -12.27 0.67
C ILE A 44 -9.67 -11.42 1.93
N ALA A 45 -10.25 -10.22 1.80
CA ALA A 45 -10.50 -9.36 2.95
C ALA A 45 -11.45 -10.01 3.98
N GLY A 46 -12.33 -10.91 3.52
CA GLY A 46 -13.23 -11.69 4.37
C GLY A 46 -12.61 -12.96 4.97
N THR A 47 -11.43 -13.40 4.50
CA THR A 47 -10.72 -14.52 5.11
C THR A 47 -10.05 -14.04 6.40
N ALA A 48 -10.25 -14.80 7.48
CA ALA A 48 -9.64 -14.48 8.76
C ALA A 48 -8.12 -14.68 8.69
N ASP A 49 -7.37 -13.61 8.92
CA ASP A 49 -5.92 -13.72 9.13
C ASP A 49 -5.65 -14.45 10.43
N THR A 50 -4.52 -15.14 10.51
CA THR A 50 -4.00 -15.60 11.77
C THR A 50 -3.46 -14.38 12.54
N VAL A 51 -3.91 -14.22 13.78
CA VAL A 51 -3.41 -13.18 14.69
C VAL A 51 -2.47 -13.80 15.72
N ASN A 52 -1.32 -13.17 15.92
CA ASN A 52 -0.35 -13.57 16.92
C ASN A 52 -0.61 -12.76 18.21
N ILE A 53 -1.07 -13.42 19.25
CA ILE A 53 -1.34 -12.80 20.55
C ILE A 53 -0.23 -13.18 21.54
N GLY A 54 0.56 -12.17 21.91
CA GLY A 54 1.51 -12.29 23.02
C GLY A 54 0.76 -12.38 24.36
N VAL A 55 1.18 -13.25 25.24
CA VAL A 55 0.57 -13.41 26.56
C VAL A 55 1.62 -13.26 27.65
N VAL A 56 1.37 -12.31 28.54
CA VAL A 56 2.10 -12.16 29.80
C VAL A 56 1.19 -12.60 30.94
N ASN A 57 1.42 -13.77 31.49
CA ASN A 57 0.64 -14.30 32.59
C ASN A 57 1.34 -14.03 33.93
N GLN A 58 0.79 -13.14 34.75
CA GLN A 58 1.26 -12.85 36.11
C GLN A 58 0.34 -13.47 37.18
N ASP A 59 -0.79 -14.11 36.77
CA ASP A 59 -1.78 -14.65 37.70
C ASP A 59 -1.20 -15.82 38.52
N GLN A 60 -1.20 -15.66 39.84
CA GLN A 60 -0.71 -16.69 40.77
C GLN A 60 -1.72 -17.83 41.00
N GLY A 61 -2.96 -17.66 40.52
CA GLY A 61 -4.02 -18.62 40.75
C GLY A 61 -4.55 -18.66 42.19
N LEU A 62 -5.43 -19.61 42.46
CA LEU A 62 -5.97 -19.89 43.79
C LEU A 62 -6.08 -21.41 43.97
N GLY A 63 -5.17 -22.03 44.73
CA GLY A 63 -5.08 -23.49 44.82
C GLY A 63 -4.76 -24.10 43.47
N ASN A 64 -5.61 -24.99 42.98
CA ASN A 64 -5.43 -25.67 41.67
C ASN A 64 -6.11 -24.91 40.49
N VAL A 65 -6.69 -23.76 40.73
CA VAL A 65 -7.42 -22.98 39.72
C VAL A 65 -6.55 -21.80 39.31
N ASN A 66 -6.40 -21.60 37.99
CA ASN A 66 -5.78 -20.42 37.40
C ASN A 66 -6.65 -19.97 36.23
N ALA A 67 -7.31 -18.84 36.42
CA ALA A 67 -8.26 -18.30 35.44
C ALA A 67 -7.56 -17.79 34.18
N ALA A 68 -6.37 -17.20 34.31
CA ALA A 68 -5.58 -16.77 33.15
C ALA A 68 -5.21 -17.96 32.28
N SER A 69 -4.73 -19.08 32.88
CA SER A 69 -4.42 -20.29 32.12
C SER A 69 -5.63 -20.86 31.38
N SER A 70 -6.81 -20.81 32.00
CA SER A 70 -8.05 -21.24 31.34
C SER A 70 -8.43 -20.37 30.15
N ILE A 71 -8.27 -19.04 30.25
CA ILE A 71 -8.50 -18.12 29.14
C ILE A 71 -7.47 -18.37 28.02
N ILE A 72 -6.22 -18.62 28.36
CA ILE A 72 -5.15 -18.91 27.40
C ILE A 72 -5.46 -20.20 26.63
N GLU A 73 -5.95 -21.25 27.30
CA GLU A 73 -6.37 -22.48 26.62
C GLU A 73 -7.53 -22.26 25.66
N GLU A 74 -8.53 -21.46 26.04
CA GLU A 74 -9.63 -21.11 25.15
C GLU A 74 -9.15 -20.28 23.94
N LEU A 75 -8.18 -19.36 24.14
CA LEU A 75 -7.55 -18.62 23.05
C LEU A 75 -6.82 -19.52 22.08
N LYS A 76 -6.04 -20.49 22.59
CA LYS A 76 -5.32 -21.49 21.76
C LYS A 76 -6.25 -22.40 20.97
N GLY A 77 -7.46 -22.62 21.45
CA GLY A 77 -8.48 -23.43 20.80
C GLY A 77 -9.23 -22.73 19.66
N GLN A 78 -9.02 -21.44 19.45
CA GLN A 78 -9.69 -20.68 18.38
C GLN A 78 -8.96 -20.82 17.06
N GLU A 79 -9.72 -20.99 15.97
CA GLU A 79 -9.18 -20.90 14.62
C GLU A 79 -8.57 -19.51 14.39
N ASN A 80 -7.44 -19.45 13.72
CA ASN A 80 -6.72 -18.22 13.36
C ASN A 80 -6.15 -17.41 14.53
N VAL A 81 -5.97 -18.01 15.70
CA VAL A 81 -5.27 -17.41 16.84
C VAL A 81 -4.02 -18.22 17.18
N ASN A 82 -2.87 -17.55 17.12
CA ASN A 82 -1.61 -18.11 17.58
C ASN A 82 -1.21 -17.42 18.89
N VAL A 83 -1.07 -18.19 19.96
CA VAL A 83 -0.75 -17.66 21.30
C VAL A 83 0.72 -17.89 21.59
N ILE A 84 1.44 -16.80 21.84
CA ILE A 84 2.88 -16.77 22.12
C ILE A 84 3.08 -16.29 23.56
N SER A 85 3.74 -17.10 24.40
CA SER A 85 4.12 -16.65 25.74
C SER A 85 5.34 -15.74 25.62
N ILE A 86 5.24 -14.51 26.13
CA ILE A 86 6.29 -13.50 26.07
C ILE A 86 6.57 -12.92 27.45
N ASN A 87 7.74 -12.34 27.62
CA ASN A 87 8.10 -11.59 28.82
C ASN A 87 7.70 -10.13 28.66
N GLN A 88 7.35 -9.49 29.78
CA GLN A 88 6.93 -8.08 29.78
C GLN A 88 7.98 -7.14 29.19
N ASN A 89 9.26 -7.46 29.32
CA ASN A 89 10.37 -6.63 28.80
C ASN A 89 10.56 -6.75 27.28
N GLU A 90 9.97 -7.76 26.64
CA GLU A 90 10.11 -8.05 25.21
C GLU A 90 8.99 -7.42 24.38
N ILE A 91 7.91 -6.96 25.01
CA ILE A 91 6.70 -6.42 24.35
C ILE A 91 7.05 -5.40 23.27
N ASN A 92 7.90 -4.41 23.58
CA ASN A 92 8.28 -3.35 22.64
C ASN A 92 9.01 -3.88 21.42
N ASN A 93 9.91 -4.85 21.60
CA ASN A 93 10.66 -5.46 20.50
C ASN A 93 9.75 -6.33 19.66
N ASP A 94 8.87 -7.12 20.28
CA ASP A 94 7.95 -8.00 19.58
C ASP A 94 6.94 -7.22 18.70
N PHE A 95 6.46 -6.07 19.16
CA PHE A 95 5.65 -5.18 18.30
C PHE A 95 6.48 -4.55 17.18
N LYS A 96 7.73 -4.16 17.46
CA LYS A 96 8.62 -3.58 16.45
C LYS A 96 8.94 -4.58 15.35
N ASP A 97 9.23 -5.82 15.73
CA ASP A 97 9.58 -6.91 14.81
C ASP A 97 8.35 -7.56 14.16
N ARG A 98 7.14 -7.05 14.50
CA ARG A 98 5.86 -7.59 14.01
C ARG A 98 5.65 -9.09 14.29
N SER A 99 6.29 -9.60 15.32
CA SER A 99 6.14 -10.99 15.76
C SER A 99 4.78 -11.22 16.42
N ILE A 100 4.19 -10.16 16.99
CA ILE A 100 2.87 -10.16 17.65
C ILE A 100 1.99 -9.05 17.11
N ASP A 101 0.67 -9.28 17.09
CA ASP A 101 -0.37 -8.32 16.69
C ASP A 101 -1.06 -7.71 17.92
N ALA A 102 -0.96 -8.37 19.06
CA ALA A 102 -1.47 -7.87 20.34
C ALA A 102 -0.76 -8.53 21.51
N VAL A 103 -0.83 -7.89 22.68
CA VAL A 103 -0.40 -8.45 23.95
C VAL A 103 -1.53 -8.37 24.95
N ILE A 104 -1.79 -9.48 25.64
CA ILE A 104 -2.68 -9.54 26.79
C ILE A 104 -1.84 -9.75 28.06
N VAL A 105 -2.05 -8.87 29.04
CA VAL A 105 -1.37 -8.96 30.35
C VAL A 105 -2.39 -9.31 31.40
N PHE A 106 -2.27 -10.49 31.99
CA PHE A 106 -3.12 -10.95 33.08
C PHE A 106 -2.51 -10.50 34.41
N PRO A 107 -3.26 -9.78 35.27
CA PRO A 107 -2.75 -9.27 36.53
C PRO A 107 -2.54 -10.40 37.56
N GLU A 108 -1.67 -10.15 38.52
CA GLU A 108 -1.20 -11.12 39.54
C GLU A 108 -2.35 -11.77 40.35
N ASN A 109 -3.40 -11.02 40.62
CA ASN A 109 -4.52 -11.47 41.44
C ASN A 109 -5.81 -11.80 40.65
N LEU A 110 -5.70 -12.07 39.34
CA LEU A 110 -6.85 -12.30 38.47
C LEU A 110 -7.81 -13.34 39.03
N THR A 111 -7.31 -14.54 39.33
CA THR A 111 -8.12 -15.67 39.84
C THR A 111 -8.74 -15.32 41.18
N LYS A 112 -8.02 -14.67 42.08
CA LYS A 112 -8.50 -14.28 43.41
C LYS A 112 -9.63 -13.27 43.33
N ASP A 113 -9.49 -12.26 42.46
CA ASP A 113 -10.50 -11.21 42.29
C ASP A 113 -11.78 -11.77 41.66
N LEU A 114 -11.64 -12.69 40.70
CA LEU A 114 -12.77 -13.41 40.14
C LEU A 114 -13.51 -14.27 41.16
N ALA A 115 -12.77 -14.96 42.02
CA ALA A 115 -13.37 -15.75 43.11
C ALA A 115 -14.11 -14.86 44.13
N MET A 116 -13.67 -13.61 44.30
CA MET A 116 -14.34 -12.60 45.14
C MET A 116 -15.48 -11.87 44.43
N LYS A 117 -15.89 -12.32 43.20
CA LYS A 117 -16.90 -11.68 42.36
C LYS A 117 -16.60 -10.21 42.01
N LYS A 118 -15.33 -9.84 41.99
CA LYS A 118 -14.86 -8.56 41.44
C LYS A 118 -14.73 -8.72 39.91
N SER A 119 -14.70 -7.59 39.21
CA SER A 119 -14.39 -7.53 37.78
C SER A 119 -12.97 -7.00 37.58
N PRO A 120 -11.95 -7.88 37.62
CA PRO A 120 -10.57 -7.46 37.45
C PRO A 120 -10.36 -6.90 36.04
N GLU A 121 -9.42 -5.95 35.95
CA GLU A 121 -9.05 -5.32 34.71
C GLU A 121 -7.86 -6.07 34.08
N VAL A 122 -8.01 -6.43 32.82
CA VAL A 122 -6.98 -7.08 32.01
C VAL A 122 -6.51 -6.08 30.95
N SER A 123 -5.21 -5.83 30.91
CA SER A 123 -4.62 -4.93 29.92
C SER A 123 -4.45 -5.64 28.59
N LEU A 124 -4.98 -5.06 27.55
CA LEU A 124 -4.83 -5.49 26.17
C LEU A 124 -4.18 -4.37 25.36
N GLN A 125 -2.96 -4.60 24.88
CA GLN A 125 -2.32 -3.72 23.93
C GLN A 125 -2.42 -4.33 22.53
N VAL A 126 -2.95 -3.57 21.56
CA VAL A 126 -3.19 -4.03 20.19
C VAL A 126 -2.30 -3.21 19.25
N GLU A 127 -1.73 -3.87 18.26
CA GLU A 127 -1.09 -3.18 17.13
C GLU A 127 -2.16 -2.38 16.38
N GLY A 128 -2.20 -1.07 16.58
CA GLY A 128 -3.32 -0.22 16.15
C GLY A 128 -3.30 0.16 14.66
N THR A 129 -2.28 -0.23 13.90
CA THR A 129 -2.18 0.13 12.48
C THR A 129 -2.93 -0.81 11.54
N ASP A 130 -3.22 -2.06 11.97
CA ASP A 130 -4.10 -3.01 11.26
C ASP A 130 -5.42 -3.18 12.02
N GLN A 131 -6.44 -2.45 11.58
CA GLN A 131 -7.76 -2.46 12.23
C GLN A 131 -8.47 -3.83 12.11
N VAL A 132 -8.20 -4.59 11.05
CA VAL A 132 -8.82 -5.91 10.86
C VAL A 132 -8.28 -6.89 11.88
N LYS A 133 -6.94 -6.91 12.05
CA LYS A 133 -6.30 -7.72 13.09
C LYS A 133 -6.72 -7.29 14.49
N GLY A 134 -6.80 -5.98 14.74
CA GLY A 134 -7.30 -5.44 16.01
C GLY A 134 -8.72 -5.90 16.36
N ALA A 135 -9.63 -5.89 15.38
CA ALA A 135 -10.99 -6.39 15.57
C ALA A 135 -11.05 -7.91 15.84
N LEU A 136 -10.20 -8.70 15.14
CA LEU A 136 -10.08 -10.15 15.34
C LEU A 136 -9.55 -10.47 16.74
N VAL A 137 -8.51 -9.78 17.20
CA VAL A 137 -7.95 -9.92 18.55
C VAL A 137 -9.00 -9.64 19.61
N ASN A 138 -9.68 -8.48 19.54
CA ASN A 138 -10.73 -8.13 20.49
C ASN A 138 -11.83 -9.21 20.53
N ARG A 139 -12.30 -9.68 19.38
CA ARG A 139 -13.28 -10.75 19.28
C ARG A 139 -12.81 -12.05 19.90
N ALA A 140 -11.56 -12.45 19.65
CA ALA A 140 -10.96 -13.67 20.18
C ALA A 140 -10.91 -13.64 21.71
N ILE A 141 -10.47 -12.53 22.29
CA ILE A 141 -10.33 -12.38 23.75
C ILE A 141 -11.71 -12.36 24.42
N VAL A 142 -12.68 -11.61 23.87
CA VAL A 142 -14.06 -11.56 24.41
C VAL A 142 -14.68 -12.95 24.35
N ASN A 143 -14.56 -13.67 23.25
CA ASN A 143 -15.11 -15.03 23.11
C ASN A 143 -14.47 -15.99 24.12
N SER A 144 -13.15 -15.95 24.30
CA SER A 144 -12.46 -16.82 25.28
C SER A 144 -12.88 -16.52 26.71
N ALA A 145 -12.98 -15.24 27.07
CA ALA A 145 -13.45 -14.84 28.39
C ALA A 145 -14.92 -15.26 28.64
N MET A 146 -15.79 -15.12 27.66
CA MET A 146 -17.19 -15.57 27.76
C MET A 146 -17.32 -17.08 27.84
N THR A 147 -16.52 -17.84 27.07
CA THR A 147 -16.53 -19.30 27.10
C THR A 147 -16.05 -19.82 28.46
N MET A 148 -14.99 -19.23 29.02
CA MET A 148 -14.53 -19.53 30.36
C MET A 148 -15.59 -19.23 31.41
N ALA A 149 -16.24 -18.06 31.33
CA ALA A 149 -17.32 -17.70 32.25
C ALA A 149 -18.50 -18.68 32.18
N ALA A 150 -18.93 -19.09 30.98
CA ALA A 150 -20.01 -20.05 30.76
C ALA A 150 -19.66 -21.43 31.34
N LYS A 151 -18.44 -21.91 31.16
CA LYS A 151 -17.93 -23.16 31.78
C LYS A 151 -17.91 -23.09 33.30
N SER A 152 -17.78 -21.91 33.87
CA SER A 152 -17.79 -21.67 35.31
C SER A 152 -19.20 -21.39 35.86
N GLY A 153 -20.26 -21.57 35.06
CA GLY A 153 -21.67 -21.33 35.43
C GLY A 153 -22.04 -19.84 35.55
N ASN A 154 -21.24 -18.93 35.05
CA ASN A 154 -21.48 -17.50 35.02
C ASN A 154 -21.87 -17.05 33.61
N THR A 155 -22.95 -16.28 33.46
CA THR A 155 -23.44 -15.78 32.16
C THR A 155 -22.98 -14.37 31.84
N ALA A 156 -22.34 -13.67 32.79
CA ALA A 156 -21.82 -12.32 32.61
C ALA A 156 -20.31 -12.37 32.31
N MET A 157 -19.83 -11.42 31.50
CA MET A 157 -18.39 -11.24 31.25
C MET A 157 -17.72 -10.82 32.57
N PRO A 158 -16.82 -11.64 33.15
CA PRO A 158 -16.27 -11.38 34.47
C PRO A 158 -15.11 -10.41 34.47
N LEU A 159 -14.65 -9.97 33.28
CA LEU A 159 -13.44 -9.18 33.10
C LEU A 159 -13.76 -7.79 32.54
N LYS A 160 -13.03 -6.80 32.95
CA LYS A 160 -12.89 -5.51 32.27
C LYS A 160 -11.67 -5.58 31.37
N ILE A 161 -11.83 -5.35 30.07
CA ILE A 161 -10.72 -5.28 29.13
C ILE A 161 -10.42 -3.81 28.92
N SER A 162 -9.23 -3.38 29.35
CA SER A 162 -8.66 -2.09 29.02
C SER A 162 -7.83 -2.25 27.76
N SER A 163 -8.37 -1.80 26.64
CA SER A 163 -7.70 -1.94 25.33
C SER A 163 -7.03 -0.61 24.96
N GLU A 164 -5.73 -0.68 24.75
CA GLU A 164 -4.91 0.44 24.30
C GLU A 164 -4.23 0.07 22.98
N SER A 165 -4.07 1.04 22.08
CA SER A 165 -3.31 0.84 20.84
C SER A 165 -1.84 1.12 21.09
N PHE A 166 -0.96 0.17 20.82
CA PHE A 166 0.48 0.33 20.97
C PHE A 166 1.04 1.34 19.97
N TYR A 167 0.58 1.25 18.71
CA TYR A 167 0.79 2.27 17.69
C TYR A 167 -0.54 2.89 17.27
N GLY A 168 -0.51 4.15 16.87
CA GLY A 168 -1.72 4.84 16.41
C GLY A 168 -2.72 5.19 17.52
N GLU A 169 -2.29 5.26 18.77
CA GLU A 169 -3.15 5.65 19.91
C GLU A 169 -3.76 7.03 19.69
N GLY A 170 -5.06 7.15 19.95
CA GLY A 170 -5.80 8.40 19.78
C GLY A 170 -5.97 8.87 18.33
N LEU A 171 -5.47 8.12 17.34
CA LEU A 171 -5.62 8.47 15.94
C LEU A 171 -7.01 8.09 15.42
N SER A 172 -7.63 9.02 14.69
CA SER A 172 -8.88 8.75 13.99
C SER A 172 -8.63 7.82 12.79
N PHE A 173 -9.69 7.18 12.28
CA PHE A 173 -9.62 6.39 11.04
C PHE A 173 -8.96 7.17 9.90
N THR A 174 -9.27 8.46 9.77
CA THR A 174 -8.64 9.33 8.78
C THR A 174 -7.13 9.42 8.96
N ASN A 175 -6.65 9.53 10.19
CA ASN A 175 -5.22 9.61 10.49
C ASN A 175 -4.51 8.29 10.15
N LEU A 176 -5.13 7.15 10.41
CA LEU A 176 -4.58 5.84 10.08
C LEU A 176 -4.52 5.57 8.57
N PHE A 177 -5.43 6.18 7.81
CA PHE A 177 -5.49 6.01 6.34
C PHE A 177 -4.69 7.05 5.55
N ILE A 178 -4.29 8.16 6.17
CA ILE A 178 -3.71 9.30 5.47
C ILE A 178 -2.41 8.97 4.75
N TYR A 179 -1.56 8.10 5.33
CA TYR A 179 -0.30 7.74 4.71
C TYR A 179 -0.49 7.00 3.37
N HIS A 180 -1.58 6.23 3.22
CA HIS A 180 -1.95 5.60 1.96
C HIS A 180 -2.24 6.66 0.89
N ILE A 181 -3.01 7.68 1.26
CA ILE A 181 -3.38 8.79 0.36
C ILE A 181 -2.13 9.59 0.00
N MET A 182 -1.28 9.91 0.98
CA MET A 182 -0.02 10.63 0.76
C MET A 182 0.88 9.90 -0.24
N ALA A 183 1.11 8.60 -0.04
CA ALA A 183 1.95 7.79 -0.91
C ALA A 183 1.38 7.70 -2.33
N LEU A 184 0.08 7.37 -2.45
CA LEU A 184 -0.59 7.23 -3.75
C LEU A 184 -0.60 8.55 -4.53
N VAL A 185 -1.01 9.66 -3.91
CA VAL A 185 -1.08 10.97 -4.57
C VAL A 185 0.30 11.44 -5.00
N THR A 186 1.31 11.25 -4.15
CA THR A 186 2.70 11.60 -4.45
C THR A 186 3.22 10.80 -5.64
N LEU A 187 3.02 9.49 -5.66
CA LEU A 187 3.42 8.62 -6.76
C LEU A 187 2.69 9.00 -8.06
N LEU A 188 1.37 9.17 -8.00
CA LEU A 188 0.52 9.44 -9.16
C LEU A 188 0.86 10.79 -9.82
N ILE A 189 0.93 11.88 -9.04
CA ILE A 189 1.24 13.23 -9.58
C ILE A 189 2.62 13.23 -10.21
N SER A 190 3.61 12.64 -9.52
CA SER A 190 4.98 12.58 -10.00
C SER A 190 5.10 11.72 -11.27
N ALA A 191 4.35 10.64 -11.37
CA ALA A 191 4.31 9.79 -12.55
C ALA A 191 3.65 10.50 -13.76
N ILE A 192 2.59 11.27 -13.53
CA ILE A 192 1.97 12.12 -14.57
C ILE A 192 2.98 13.15 -15.10
N ILE A 193 3.71 13.82 -14.20
CA ILE A 193 4.73 14.80 -14.60
C ILE A 193 5.81 14.13 -15.46
N GLY A 194 6.30 12.95 -15.04
CA GLY A 194 7.28 12.17 -15.79
C GLY A 194 6.80 11.78 -17.19
N LEU A 195 5.58 11.23 -17.26
CA LEU A 195 4.95 10.81 -18.51
C LEU A 195 4.84 11.97 -19.52
N PHE A 196 4.16 13.06 -19.11
CA PHE A 196 3.87 14.16 -20.04
C PHE A 196 5.13 14.93 -20.46
N THR A 197 6.14 15.02 -19.60
CA THR A 197 7.42 15.66 -19.97
C THR A 197 8.08 14.92 -21.14
N VAL A 198 8.23 13.59 -21.02
CA VAL A 198 8.85 12.79 -22.08
C VAL A 198 8.00 12.74 -23.34
N LEU A 199 6.67 12.63 -23.21
CA LEU A 199 5.77 12.65 -24.36
C LEU A 199 5.84 13.96 -25.14
N ARG A 200 5.88 15.11 -24.44
CA ARG A 200 6.03 16.40 -25.06
C ARG A 200 7.32 16.52 -25.87
N ASP A 201 8.44 16.07 -25.30
CA ASP A 201 9.73 16.11 -25.98
C ASP A 201 9.74 15.17 -27.19
N LYS A 202 9.14 13.99 -27.10
CA LYS A 202 8.99 13.08 -28.22
C LYS A 202 8.13 13.67 -29.36
N ASN A 203 7.07 14.39 -29.01
CA ASN A 203 6.17 14.99 -30.00
C ASN A 203 6.81 16.23 -30.65
N SER A 204 7.57 17.05 -29.93
CA SER A 204 8.18 18.29 -30.44
C SER A 204 9.37 18.01 -31.37
N ASN A 205 10.17 17.00 -31.09
CA ASN A 205 11.39 16.67 -31.83
C ASN A 205 11.23 15.56 -32.89
N GLY A 206 10.02 14.99 -32.97
CA GLY A 206 9.76 13.77 -33.76
C GLY A 206 10.31 12.52 -33.04
N PHE A 207 9.52 11.46 -33.08
CA PHE A 207 9.90 10.17 -32.48
C PHE A 207 11.19 9.66 -33.13
N GLY A 208 12.34 9.83 -32.47
CA GLY A 208 13.65 9.37 -32.92
C GLY A 208 14.71 10.43 -33.14
N LYS A 209 14.40 11.71 -33.08
CA LYS A 209 15.37 12.79 -33.26
C LYS A 209 15.79 13.44 -31.93
N MET A 210 15.99 12.64 -30.88
CA MET A 210 16.60 13.17 -29.66
C MET A 210 18.07 13.52 -29.92
N VAL A 211 18.43 14.77 -29.66
CA VAL A 211 19.81 15.29 -29.82
C VAL A 211 20.79 14.61 -28.84
N LEU A 212 20.26 14.09 -27.72
CA LEU A 212 21.06 13.44 -26.67
C LEU A 212 21.02 11.89 -26.79
N SER A 213 22.09 11.25 -26.32
CA SER A 213 22.07 9.80 -26.16
C SER A 213 20.98 9.38 -25.15
N PRO A 214 20.36 8.20 -25.27
CA PRO A 214 19.30 7.74 -24.37
C PRO A 214 19.67 7.83 -22.88
N VAL A 215 20.89 7.50 -22.53
CA VAL A 215 21.41 7.60 -21.16
C VAL A 215 21.39 9.04 -20.66
N LYS A 216 21.94 9.98 -21.44
CA LYS A 216 21.97 11.40 -21.07
C LYS A 216 20.56 11.99 -20.99
N ALA A 217 19.65 11.56 -21.86
CA ALA A 217 18.27 12.00 -21.86
C ALA A 217 17.54 11.55 -20.58
N VAL A 218 17.60 10.26 -20.23
CA VAL A 218 16.98 9.73 -19.01
C VAL A 218 17.58 10.36 -17.76
N ALA A 219 18.91 10.53 -17.71
CA ALA A 219 19.57 11.22 -16.61
C ALA A 219 19.10 12.69 -16.49
N ALA A 220 18.96 13.40 -17.61
CA ALA A 220 18.44 14.77 -17.59
C ALA A 220 16.99 14.84 -17.11
N TYR A 221 16.15 13.88 -17.52
CA TYR A 221 14.76 13.82 -17.03
C TYR A 221 14.69 13.59 -15.53
N ILE A 222 15.38 12.56 -15.00
CA ILE A 222 15.27 12.25 -13.57
C ILE A 222 15.83 13.40 -12.71
N VAL A 223 16.96 13.99 -13.09
CA VAL A 223 17.55 15.12 -12.36
C VAL A 223 16.68 16.38 -12.48
N GLY A 224 16.20 16.71 -13.68
CA GLY A 224 15.34 17.88 -13.87
C GLY A 224 13.99 17.75 -13.18
N LEU A 225 13.41 16.54 -13.18
CA LEU A 225 12.09 16.29 -12.57
C LEU A 225 12.17 16.04 -11.07
N SER A 226 13.33 15.76 -10.49
CA SER A 226 13.50 15.65 -9.03
C SER A 226 13.09 16.92 -8.28
N ILE A 227 13.25 18.09 -8.90
CA ILE A 227 12.81 19.38 -8.35
C ILE A 227 11.26 19.40 -8.25
N PHE A 228 10.58 18.96 -9.29
CA PHE A 228 9.09 18.88 -9.28
C PHE A 228 8.59 17.79 -8.35
N ALA A 229 9.31 16.67 -8.26
CA ALA A 229 9.05 15.62 -7.28
C ALA A 229 9.13 16.17 -5.84
N PHE A 230 10.16 16.95 -5.54
CA PHE A 230 10.32 17.59 -4.23
C PHE A 230 9.19 18.61 -3.94
N ILE A 231 8.83 19.43 -4.94
CA ILE A 231 7.69 20.36 -4.80
C ILE A 231 6.39 19.59 -4.54
N THR A 232 6.15 18.48 -5.24
CA THR A 232 4.97 17.62 -5.00
C THR A 232 4.93 17.12 -3.56
N VAL A 233 6.06 16.64 -3.02
CA VAL A 233 6.17 16.19 -1.63
C VAL A 233 5.82 17.32 -0.66
N LEU A 234 6.40 18.50 -0.83
CA LEU A 234 6.12 19.65 0.03
C LEU A 234 4.64 20.06 -0.02
N MET A 235 4.01 20.05 -1.21
CA MET A 235 2.60 20.39 -1.37
C MET A 235 1.68 19.37 -0.69
N VAL A 236 1.96 18.07 -0.82
CA VAL A 236 1.18 17.01 -0.15
C VAL A 236 1.33 17.14 1.38
N LEU A 237 2.54 17.33 1.88
CA LEU A 237 2.79 17.52 3.32
C LEU A 237 2.10 18.78 3.84
N ALA A 238 2.24 19.90 3.15
CA ALA A 238 1.60 21.14 3.53
C ALA A 238 0.07 20.99 3.61
N TYR A 239 -0.54 20.30 2.63
CA TYR A 239 -1.97 20.05 2.64
C TYR A 239 -2.39 19.17 3.82
N VAL A 240 -1.69 18.08 4.08
CA VAL A 240 -1.99 17.15 5.18
C VAL A 240 -1.86 17.83 6.55
N ILE A 241 -0.80 18.60 6.76
CA ILE A 241 -0.53 19.25 8.05
C ILE A 241 -1.43 20.47 8.26
N TYR A 242 -1.50 21.38 7.29
CA TYR A 242 -2.16 22.69 7.50
C TYR A 242 -3.63 22.69 7.12
N VAL A 243 -4.07 21.87 6.17
CA VAL A 243 -5.48 21.82 5.74
C VAL A 243 -6.24 20.72 6.45
N MET A 244 -5.65 19.51 6.54
CA MET A 244 -6.30 18.40 7.22
C MET A 244 -6.05 18.39 8.73
N GLY A 245 -5.07 19.14 9.24
CA GLY A 245 -4.73 19.21 10.65
C GLY A 245 -4.17 17.91 11.23
N ILE A 246 -3.55 17.08 10.39
CA ILE A 246 -3.06 15.76 10.78
C ILE A 246 -1.63 15.87 11.33
N THR A 247 -1.41 15.26 12.49
CA THR A 247 -0.10 15.20 13.14
C THR A 247 0.66 13.96 12.62
N ILE A 248 1.89 14.18 12.17
CA ILE A 248 2.83 13.11 11.82
C ILE A 248 3.57 12.73 13.11
N VAL A 249 3.49 11.45 13.50
CA VAL A 249 4.10 10.96 14.73
C VAL A 249 5.63 10.88 14.60
N GLY A 250 6.11 10.48 13.45
CA GLY A 250 7.52 10.28 13.18
C GLY A 250 8.28 11.56 12.84
N ASP A 251 9.58 11.38 12.60
CA ASP A 251 10.47 12.47 12.20
C ASP A 251 10.12 13.01 10.82
N MET A 252 10.00 14.33 10.71
CA MET A 252 9.63 15.01 9.48
C MET A 252 10.66 14.80 8.36
N SER A 253 11.95 14.74 8.69
CA SER A 253 13.00 14.52 7.68
C SER A 253 12.92 13.12 7.09
N SER A 254 12.63 12.12 7.91
CA SER A 254 12.39 10.74 7.49
C SER A 254 11.16 10.64 6.58
N THR A 255 10.06 11.30 6.96
CA THR A 255 8.83 11.35 6.15
C THR A 255 9.09 11.99 4.79
N VAL A 256 9.79 13.13 4.74
CA VAL A 256 10.15 13.81 3.48
C VAL A 256 11.01 12.91 2.59
N LEU A 257 12.00 12.20 3.15
CA LEU A 257 12.88 11.32 2.37
C LEU A 257 12.11 10.14 1.77
N VAL A 258 11.28 9.47 2.55
CA VAL A 258 10.44 8.36 2.06
C VAL A 258 9.52 8.86 0.94
N MET A 259 8.81 9.97 1.16
CA MET A 259 7.95 10.56 0.14
C MET A 259 8.71 10.97 -1.12
N LEU A 260 9.94 11.48 -0.98
CA LEU A 260 10.77 11.83 -2.13
C LEU A 260 11.15 10.61 -2.96
N LEU A 261 11.47 9.48 -2.32
CA LEU A 261 11.71 8.22 -3.04
C LEU A 261 10.45 7.72 -3.75
N ILE A 262 9.29 7.80 -3.13
CA ILE A 262 8.01 7.48 -3.77
C ILE A 262 7.75 8.39 -4.98
N ALA A 263 8.02 9.69 -4.85
CA ALA A 263 7.89 10.64 -5.95
C ALA A 263 8.84 10.33 -7.11
N LEU A 264 10.11 10.01 -6.81
CA LEU A 264 11.10 9.61 -7.83
C LEU A 264 10.71 8.27 -8.49
N ALA A 265 10.15 7.32 -7.75
CA ALA A 265 9.58 6.11 -8.32
C ALA A 265 8.44 6.45 -9.29
N GLY A 266 7.53 7.33 -8.91
CA GLY A 266 6.48 7.83 -9.80
C GLY A 266 7.06 8.45 -11.07
N VAL A 267 8.00 9.40 -10.96
CA VAL A 267 8.67 10.02 -12.12
C VAL A 267 9.29 8.94 -13.03
N SER A 268 10.00 7.95 -12.46
CA SER A 268 10.66 6.90 -13.25
C SER A 268 9.67 6.00 -14.00
N LEU A 269 8.52 5.67 -13.38
CA LEU A 269 7.44 4.93 -14.04
C LEU A 269 6.77 5.74 -15.16
N GLY A 270 6.59 7.03 -14.98
CA GLY A 270 6.09 7.94 -16.01
C GLY A 270 7.05 8.02 -17.20
N ILE A 271 8.35 8.19 -16.93
CA ILE A 271 9.40 8.17 -17.96
C ILE A 271 9.39 6.83 -18.70
N LEU A 272 9.29 5.70 -17.97
CA LEU A 272 9.25 4.36 -18.54
C LEU A 272 8.06 4.20 -19.51
N ALA A 273 6.86 4.54 -19.07
CA ALA A 273 5.66 4.41 -19.90
C ALA A 273 5.78 5.20 -21.22
N ALA A 274 6.36 6.40 -21.17
CA ALA A 274 6.62 7.19 -22.36
C ALA A 274 7.79 6.64 -23.20
N ALA A 275 8.85 6.13 -22.57
CA ALA A 275 10.07 5.69 -23.25
C ALA A 275 9.84 4.46 -24.12
N VAL A 276 9.12 3.46 -23.62
CA VAL A 276 8.94 2.16 -24.31
C VAL A 276 7.84 2.17 -25.36
N THR A 277 6.99 3.18 -25.40
CA THR A 277 5.86 3.29 -26.32
C THR A 277 6.16 4.15 -27.54
N ARG A 278 5.40 3.97 -28.63
CA ARG A 278 5.62 4.69 -29.89
C ARG A 278 4.62 5.81 -30.13
N THR A 279 3.46 5.73 -29.53
CA THR A 279 2.39 6.73 -29.70
C THR A 279 1.90 7.19 -28.32
N GLU A 280 1.39 8.40 -28.26
CA GLU A 280 0.82 8.97 -27.05
C GLU A 280 -0.29 8.09 -26.47
N LYS A 281 -1.16 7.51 -27.33
CA LYS A 281 -2.23 6.61 -26.91
C LYS A 281 -1.72 5.34 -26.24
N GLN A 282 -0.62 4.77 -26.78
CA GLN A 282 0.03 3.61 -26.17
C GLN A 282 0.66 3.97 -24.82
N ALA A 283 1.28 5.15 -24.72
CA ALA A 283 1.89 5.61 -23.47
C ALA A 283 0.84 5.82 -22.39
N LEU A 284 -0.28 6.47 -22.70
CA LEU A 284 -1.40 6.66 -21.78
C LEU A 284 -2.04 5.33 -21.36
N ALA A 285 -2.20 4.37 -22.29
CA ALA A 285 -2.74 3.05 -21.97
C ALA A 285 -1.80 2.24 -21.06
N LEU A 286 -0.49 2.25 -21.33
CA LEU A 286 0.50 1.57 -20.51
C LEU A 286 0.61 2.24 -19.12
N PHE A 287 0.60 3.56 -19.08
CA PHE A 287 0.59 4.31 -17.84
C PHE A 287 -0.63 3.98 -16.99
N GLY A 288 -1.82 3.98 -17.59
CA GLY A 288 -3.06 3.58 -16.91
C GLY A 288 -2.97 2.17 -16.34
N LEU A 289 -2.40 1.21 -17.09
CA LEU A 289 -2.16 -0.15 -16.62
C LEU A 289 -1.21 -0.17 -15.41
N ILE A 290 -0.08 0.55 -15.48
CA ILE A 290 0.89 0.64 -14.38
C ILE A 290 0.21 1.18 -13.12
N ILE A 291 -0.59 2.25 -13.24
CA ILE A 291 -1.28 2.85 -12.09
C ILE A 291 -2.35 1.91 -11.51
N ILE A 292 -3.12 1.25 -12.37
CA ILE A 292 -4.12 0.27 -11.92
C ILE A 292 -3.44 -0.86 -11.11
N LEU A 293 -2.31 -1.38 -11.58
CA LEU A 293 -1.56 -2.40 -10.84
C LEU A 293 -1.07 -1.89 -9.47
N GLN A 294 -0.59 -0.65 -9.39
CA GLN A 294 -0.20 -0.03 -8.12
C GLN A 294 -1.37 0.05 -7.13
N VAL A 295 -2.53 0.52 -7.60
CA VAL A 295 -3.71 0.72 -6.76
C VAL A 295 -4.29 -0.61 -6.28
N LEU A 296 -4.36 -1.63 -7.16
CA LEU A 296 -4.99 -2.90 -6.84
C LEU A 296 -4.08 -3.83 -6.03
N PHE A 297 -2.79 -3.87 -6.35
CA PHE A 297 -1.87 -4.85 -5.79
C PHE A 297 -0.75 -4.24 -4.93
N GLY A 298 -0.66 -2.92 -4.86
CA GLY A 298 0.36 -2.24 -4.06
C GLY A 298 0.16 -2.28 -2.55
N GLY A 299 -0.92 -2.90 -2.05
CA GLY A 299 -1.19 -2.94 -0.60
C GLY A 299 -2.07 -1.81 -0.08
N LEU A 300 -2.68 -1.01 -0.99
CA LEU A 300 -3.48 0.17 -0.62
C LEU A 300 -4.74 -0.19 0.18
N PHE A 301 -5.45 -1.23 -0.22
CA PHE A 301 -6.72 -1.66 0.37
C PHE A 301 -6.60 -2.92 1.20
N ILE A 302 -5.68 -3.80 0.82
CA ILE A 302 -5.48 -5.11 1.44
C ILE A 302 -3.98 -5.31 1.63
N SER A 303 -3.57 -5.73 2.83
CA SER A 303 -2.17 -6.07 3.11
C SER A 303 -1.66 -7.10 2.11
N VAL A 304 -0.45 -6.88 1.58
CA VAL A 304 0.19 -7.77 0.60
C VAL A 304 0.34 -9.19 1.15
N ALA A 305 0.53 -9.34 2.45
CA ALA A 305 0.65 -10.64 3.10
C ALA A 305 -0.59 -11.54 2.94
N ARG A 306 -1.77 -10.97 2.63
CA ARG A 306 -3.03 -11.70 2.41
C ARG A 306 -3.21 -12.22 0.99
N PHE A 307 -2.38 -11.80 0.06
CA PHE A 307 -2.47 -12.27 -1.32
C PHE A 307 -1.85 -13.68 -1.46
N ASP A 308 -2.31 -14.42 -2.47
CA ASP A 308 -1.67 -15.66 -2.86
C ASP A 308 -0.24 -15.40 -3.35
N TYR A 309 0.63 -16.40 -3.23
CA TYR A 309 2.06 -16.31 -3.53
C TYR A 309 2.38 -15.59 -4.85
N TYR A 310 1.68 -15.91 -5.94
CA TYR A 310 1.95 -15.28 -7.24
C TYR A 310 1.58 -13.80 -7.28
N ILE A 311 0.52 -13.41 -6.57
CA ILE A 311 0.10 -12.02 -6.47
C ILE A 311 1.03 -11.25 -5.53
N GLN A 312 1.51 -11.87 -4.46
CA GLN A 312 2.56 -11.29 -3.61
C GLN A 312 3.81 -10.97 -4.42
N LEU A 313 4.25 -11.89 -5.31
CA LEU A 313 5.41 -11.65 -6.16
C LEU A 313 5.21 -10.45 -7.09
N LEU A 314 4.01 -10.28 -7.66
CA LEU A 314 3.65 -9.09 -8.41
C LEU A 314 3.69 -7.84 -7.52
N SER A 315 3.08 -7.89 -6.35
CA SER A 315 3.04 -6.78 -5.38
C SER A 315 4.44 -6.31 -4.99
N TYR A 316 5.35 -7.23 -4.72
CA TYR A 316 6.74 -6.92 -4.41
C TYR A 316 7.56 -6.39 -5.59
N SER A 317 7.02 -6.39 -6.80
CA SER A 317 7.61 -5.66 -7.93
C SER A 317 7.15 -4.19 -8.04
N LEU A 318 6.19 -3.78 -7.20
CA LEU A 318 5.55 -2.47 -7.24
C LEU A 318 6.18 -1.53 -6.19
N PRO A 319 6.62 -0.31 -6.56
CA PRO A 319 7.22 0.64 -5.61
C PRO A 319 6.21 1.13 -4.56
N LEU A 320 4.91 1.16 -4.87
CA LEU A 320 3.90 1.58 -3.90
C LEU A 320 3.82 0.65 -2.70
N THR A 321 4.07 -0.65 -2.88
CA THR A 321 4.09 -1.65 -1.80
C THR A 321 5.07 -1.26 -0.69
N TYR A 322 6.31 -1.02 -1.05
CA TYR A 322 7.34 -0.60 -0.10
C TYR A 322 7.12 0.84 0.38
N GLY A 323 6.59 1.70 -0.52
CA GLY A 323 6.25 3.08 -0.16
C GLY A 323 5.20 3.16 0.94
N LEU A 324 4.16 2.31 0.88
CA LEU A 324 3.12 2.24 1.90
C LEU A 324 3.65 1.70 3.22
N ASP A 325 4.48 0.66 3.17
CA ASP A 325 5.06 0.08 4.38
C ASP A 325 6.01 1.06 5.09
N ALA A 326 6.91 1.70 4.34
CA ALA A 326 7.78 2.75 4.87
C ALA A 326 7.00 3.94 5.42
N MET A 327 5.95 4.40 4.73
CA MET A 327 5.11 5.51 5.20
C MET A 327 4.34 5.15 6.47
N GLN A 328 3.80 3.94 6.58
CA GLN A 328 3.13 3.46 7.79
C GLN A 328 4.10 3.48 8.99
N ASN A 329 5.29 2.92 8.78
CA ASN A 329 6.31 2.82 9.82
C ASN A 329 6.79 4.21 10.29
N VAL A 330 7.05 5.12 9.35
CA VAL A 330 7.55 6.46 9.70
C VAL A 330 6.42 7.36 10.22
N VAL A 331 5.29 7.46 9.51
CA VAL A 331 4.23 8.45 9.82
C VAL A 331 3.41 8.06 11.05
N ILE A 332 3.09 6.77 11.20
CA ILE A 332 2.20 6.28 12.26
C ILE A 332 2.97 5.69 13.44
N ARG A 333 3.99 4.84 13.17
CA ARG A 333 4.75 4.16 14.22
C ARG A 333 5.91 4.98 14.76
N GLY A 334 6.29 6.07 14.05
CA GLY A 334 7.41 6.93 14.46
C GLY A 334 8.78 6.30 14.30
N PHE A 335 8.92 5.31 13.40
CA PHE A 335 10.18 4.62 13.13
C PHE A 335 11.17 5.55 12.40
N GLY A 336 12.46 5.31 12.63
CA GLY A 336 13.54 6.01 11.94
C GLY A 336 13.87 5.41 10.57
N LEU A 337 14.75 6.09 9.80
CA LEU A 337 15.19 5.60 8.49
C LEU A 337 15.91 4.25 8.54
N SER A 338 16.58 3.93 9.64
CA SER A 338 17.22 2.63 9.84
C SER A 338 16.24 1.47 9.85
N ASP A 339 15.04 1.70 10.37
CA ASP A 339 14.01 0.68 10.55
C ASP A 339 13.28 0.38 9.23
N VAL A 340 13.28 1.32 8.28
CA VAL A 340 12.66 1.20 6.94
C VAL A 340 13.70 1.02 5.84
N GLY A 341 14.95 0.72 6.18
CA GLY A 341 16.06 0.63 5.24
C GLY A 341 15.83 -0.35 4.09
N THR A 342 15.21 -1.51 4.37
CA THR A 342 14.83 -2.51 3.35
C THR A 342 13.87 -1.94 2.31
N ASP A 343 12.88 -1.18 2.74
CA ASP A 343 11.89 -0.57 1.84
C ASP A 343 12.54 0.48 0.95
N LEU A 344 13.42 1.32 1.54
CA LEU A 344 14.16 2.34 0.80
C LEU A 344 15.06 1.72 -0.26
N ILE A 345 15.76 0.61 0.04
CA ILE A 345 16.58 -0.12 -0.91
C ILE A 345 15.71 -0.71 -2.03
N ALA A 346 14.58 -1.33 -1.69
CA ALA A 346 13.68 -1.92 -2.66
C ALA A 346 13.09 -0.87 -3.62
N ILE A 347 12.59 0.27 -3.12
CA ILE A 347 12.11 1.38 -3.94
C ILE A 347 13.23 1.87 -4.87
N SER A 348 14.45 2.05 -4.33
CA SER A 348 15.61 2.53 -5.11
C SER A 348 15.98 1.54 -6.22
N ALA A 349 15.93 0.24 -5.96
CA ALA A 349 16.19 -0.80 -6.97
C ALA A 349 15.14 -0.76 -8.08
N ILE A 350 13.86 -0.58 -7.74
CA ILE A 350 12.79 -0.47 -8.74
C ILE A 350 12.95 0.82 -9.58
N ILE A 351 13.33 1.95 -8.97
CA ILE A 351 13.65 3.18 -9.69
C ILE A 351 14.75 2.92 -10.72
N ILE A 352 15.86 2.31 -10.30
CA ILE A 352 16.99 2.00 -11.19
C ILE A 352 16.54 1.08 -12.33
N ALA A 353 15.78 0.03 -12.03
CA ALA A 353 15.25 -0.88 -13.05
C ALA A 353 14.36 -0.15 -14.06
N ALA A 354 13.44 0.71 -13.61
CA ALA A 354 12.59 1.51 -14.49
C ALA A 354 13.40 2.46 -15.39
N LEU A 355 14.45 3.11 -14.86
CA LEU A 355 15.32 3.98 -15.63
C LEU A 355 16.14 3.21 -16.67
N VAL A 356 16.67 2.03 -16.32
CA VAL A 356 17.39 1.16 -17.26
C VAL A 356 16.47 0.71 -18.40
N LEU A 357 15.25 0.26 -18.07
CA LEU A 357 14.25 -0.11 -19.08
C LEU A 357 13.87 1.10 -19.96
N SER A 358 13.82 2.30 -19.41
CA SER A 358 13.56 3.53 -20.15
C SER A 358 14.68 3.82 -21.16
N ILE A 359 15.95 3.65 -20.76
CA ILE A 359 17.10 3.79 -21.66
C ILE A 359 17.02 2.81 -22.83
N ILE A 360 16.70 1.54 -22.55
CA ILE A 360 16.55 0.50 -23.57
C ILE A 360 15.39 0.86 -24.53
N GLY A 361 14.25 1.28 -24.00
CA GLY A 361 13.08 1.71 -24.78
C GLY A 361 13.40 2.86 -25.74
N LEU A 362 14.08 3.89 -25.25
CA LEU A 362 14.52 5.04 -26.08
C LEU A 362 15.53 4.61 -27.16
N LYS A 363 16.49 3.75 -26.83
CA LYS A 363 17.50 3.25 -27.78
C LYS A 363 16.83 2.46 -28.95
N ILE A 364 15.88 1.60 -28.63
CA ILE A 364 15.14 0.85 -29.65
C ILE A 364 14.31 1.81 -30.53
N GLY A 365 13.72 2.84 -29.93
CA GLY A 365 12.97 3.87 -30.66
C GLY A 365 13.85 4.64 -31.66
N GLN A 366 15.04 5.07 -31.25
CA GLN A 366 15.99 5.80 -32.09
C GLN A 366 16.48 4.96 -33.28
N ASN A 367 16.88 3.72 -33.06
CA ASN A 367 17.38 2.85 -34.12
C ASN A 367 16.34 2.63 -35.25
N LYS A 368 15.06 2.46 -34.87
CA LYS A 368 13.98 2.26 -35.85
C LYS A 368 13.70 3.51 -36.70
N SER A 369 13.80 4.70 -36.12
CA SER A 369 13.59 5.93 -36.88
C SER A 369 14.71 6.17 -37.89
N THR A 370 15.97 5.88 -37.52
CA THR A 370 17.13 6.00 -38.42
C THR A 370 17.01 5.06 -39.61
N ILE A 371 16.57 3.82 -39.42
CA ILE A 371 16.34 2.86 -40.51
C ILE A 371 15.25 3.37 -41.47
N ARG A 372 14.15 3.87 -40.93
CA ARG A 372 13.03 4.41 -41.72
C ARG A 372 13.44 5.63 -42.57
N ASP A 373 14.19 6.55 -41.97
CA ASP A 373 14.72 7.73 -42.66
C ASP A 373 15.69 7.34 -43.82
N MET A 374 16.47 6.26 -43.64
CA MET A 374 17.32 5.71 -44.70
C MET A 374 16.54 5.03 -45.83
N GLU A 375 15.47 4.31 -45.49
CA GLU A 375 14.59 3.68 -46.48
C GLU A 375 13.81 4.72 -47.31
N ASP A 376 13.30 5.76 -46.64
CA ASP A 376 12.57 6.84 -47.30
C ASP A 376 13.49 7.65 -48.25
N LYS A 377 14.76 7.89 -47.85
CA LYS A 377 15.77 8.51 -48.73
C LYS A 377 16.10 7.66 -49.92
N LYS A 378 16.22 6.31 -49.78
CA LYS A 378 16.44 5.39 -50.89
C LYS A 378 15.27 5.40 -51.90
N ARG A 379 14.02 5.50 -51.42
CA ARG A 379 12.84 5.56 -52.27
C ARG A 379 12.71 6.88 -53.05
N GLN A 380 13.30 7.98 -52.56
CA GLN A 380 13.29 9.27 -53.25
C GLN A 380 14.44 9.42 -54.27
N THR A 381 15.39 8.51 -54.26
CA THR A 381 16.56 8.53 -55.15
C THR A 381 16.43 7.56 -56.33
N ILE A 382 15.35 6.76 -56.38
CA ILE A 382 14.92 5.90 -57.50
C ILE A 382 13.74 6.57 -58.21
#